data_98aa525b03da6ee3ce4ae7229df26d97
#
_entry.id   98aa525b03da6ee3ce4ae7229df26d97
#
_cell.length_a   1.000
_cell.length_b   1.000
_cell.length_c   1.000
_cell.angle_alpha   90.00
_cell.angle_beta   90.00
_cell.angle_gamma   90.00
#
_symmetry.space_group_name_H-M   'P 1'
#
loop_
_entity.id
_entity.type
_entity.pdbx_description
1 polymer ?
#
loop_
_entity_poly.entity_id
_entity_poly.type
_entity_poly.pdbx_seq_one_letter_code
_entity_poly.pdbx_strand_id
1 'polypeptide(L)'
;MLRPLAVLFGFISITPVFALTPVNTSNQVIISVRDQKLMLVQNGGKVATYPVSTSMFGVGDYWGRMTTPLGYLAVEKKIGGNAPTGAVFHKRRFTGEVLQPNAPGRDPVITRIIWLRGLEAQNAHAFQRGIYIHGTPQEKSIGRPASYGCIRMKSTDVAALYDRVPVGALVQITPEHLPKVAKAPRSQPASTFVTASAKPQTQDPAISASASDDTLSVEQMRKGGALAAQRAKAKL
;
A
#
# COMPACT_ATOMS: atom_id res chain seq x y z
N MET A 1 50.98 51.00 12.03
CA MET A 1 50.95 49.58 11.67
C MET A 1 49.61 48.99 12.08
N LEU A 2 48.61 48.90 11.14
CA LEU A 2 47.31 48.28 11.39
C LEU A 2 47.41 46.80 11.00
N ARG A 3 47.05 45.88 11.95
CA ARG A 3 46.93 44.45 11.72
C ARG A 3 45.52 44.14 11.19
N PRO A 4 45.36 43.40 10.09
CA PRO A 4 44.01 42.98 9.63
C PRO A 4 43.46 41.89 10.53
N LEU A 5 42.21 42.07 10.96
CA LEU A 5 41.40 41.08 11.71
C LEU A 5 40.80 40.10 10.69
N ALA A 6 41.31 38.88 10.68
CA ALA A 6 40.72 37.79 9.85
C ALA A 6 39.44 37.27 10.50
N VAL A 7 38.31 37.54 9.87
CA VAL A 7 37.00 36.96 10.27
C VAL A 7 36.90 35.58 9.65
N LEU A 8 36.93 34.54 10.49
CA LEU A 8 36.75 33.14 10.09
C LEU A 8 35.24 32.85 9.97
N PHE A 9 34.71 32.77 8.74
CA PHE A 9 33.36 32.27 8.49
C PHE A 9 33.36 30.75 8.57
N GLY A 10 32.87 30.21 9.70
CA GLY A 10 32.62 28.78 9.85
C GLY A 10 31.37 28.37 9.02
N PHE A 11 31.54 27.59 7.95
CA PHE A 11 30.45 26.95 7.26
C PHE A 11 29.89 25.81 8.11
N ILE A 12 28.69 25.98 8.68
CA ILE A 12 27.95 24.92 9.32
C ILE A 12 27.32 24.08 8.18
N SER A 13 27.93 22.93 7.88
CA SER A 13 27.35 21.93 6.96
C SER A 13 26.18 21.24 7.63
N ILE A 14 24.97 21.62 7.25
CA ILE A 14 23.74 20.93 7.66
C ILE A 14 23.61 19.68 6.77
N THR A 15 24.05 18.54 7.27
CA THR A 15 23.78 17.25 6.62
C THR A 15 22.32 16.90 6.82
N PRO A 16 21.52 16.63 5.75
CA PRO A 16 20.15 16.21 5.90
C PRO A 16 20.12 14.83 6.57
N VAL A 17 19.61 14.76 7.79
CA VAL A 17 19.30 13.51 8.47
C VAL A 17 18.04 12.94 7.81
N PHE A 18 18.21 11.94 6.96
CA PHE A 18 17.08 11.15 6.46
C PHE A 18 16.52 10.33 7.62
N ALA A 19 15.40 10.76 8.17
CA ALA A 19 14.69 10.00 9.18
C ALA A 19 14.22 8.67 8.55
N LEU A 20 14.72 7.55 9.07
CA LEU A 20 14.24 6.24 8.69
C LEU A 20 12.81 6.03 9.21
N THR A 21 11.96 5.44 8.38
CA THR A 21 10.60 5.08 8.80
C THR A 21 10.65 4.16 10.02
N PRO A 22 9.97 4.48 11.13
CA PRO A 22 9.94 3.63 12.30
C PRO A 22 9.28 2.28 11.98
N VAL A 23 9.77 1.22 12.62
CA VAL A 23 9.25 -0.15 12.41
C VAL A 23 7.97 -0.35 13.22
N ASN A 24 6.91 -0.81 12.55
CA ASN A 24 5.62 -1.15 13.15
C ASN A 24 5.51 -2.66 13.34
N THR A 25 5.64 -3.14 14.56
CA THR A 25 5.58 -4.56 14.92
C THR A 25 4.15 -5.08 15.12
N SER A 26 3.15 -4.20 15.24
CA SER A 26 1.74 -4.61 15.32
C SER A 26 1.22 -5.15 13.99
N ASN A 27 1.88 -4.80 12.88
CA ASN A 27 1.61 -5.30 11.55
C ASN A 27 2.84 -6.05 11.04
N GLN A 28 2.71 -7.35 10.88
CA GLN A 28 3.82 -8.20 10.44
C GLN A 28 3.43 -9.02 9.22
N VAL A 29 4.31 -9.05 8.25
CA VAL A 29 4.25 -9.92 7.07
C VAL A 29 5.33 -10.97 7.21
N ILE A 30 4.96 -12.25 7.17
CA ILE A 30 5.91 -13.37 7.21
C ILE A 30 5.86 -14.09 5.88
N ILE A 31 7.00 -14.20 5.21
CA ILE A 31 7.13 -14.85 3.90
C ILE A 31 8.02 -16.08 4.04
N SER A 32 7.44 -17.25 3.76
CA SER A 32 8.16 -18.51 3.70
C SER A 32 8.63 -18.77 2.27
N VAL A 33 9.93 -18.83 2.07
CA VAL A 33 10.51 -19.25 0.79
C VAL A 33 10.20 -20.72 0.53
N ARG A 34 10.20 -21.54 1.56
CA ARG A 34 9.91 -22.98 1.46
C ARG A 34 8.46 -23.25 1.04
N ASP A 35 7.50 -22.57 1.68
CA ASP A 35 6.07 -22.78 1.43
C ASP A 35 5.56 -22.00 0.22
N GLN A 36 6.34 -21.03 -0.30
CA GLN A 36 5.90 -20.05 -1.31
C GLN A 36 4.58 -19.37 -0.89
N LYS A 37 4.53 -18.96 0.38
CA LYS A 37 3.37 -18.32 1.01
C LYS A 37 3.80 -17.10 1.82
N LEU A 38 2.89 -16.13 1.86
CA LEU A 38 2.95 -14.94 2.68
C LEU A 38 1.81 -14.98 3.69
N MET A 39 2.10 -14.76 4.96
CA MET A 39 1.12 -14.63 6.03
C MET A 39 1.11 -13.20 6.56
N LEU A 40 -0.07 -12.59 6.65
CA LEU A 40 -0.30 -11.33 7.33
C LEU A 40 -0.74 -11.59 8.77
N VAL A 41 -0.02 -11.01 9.72
CA VAL A 41 -0.31 -11.04 11.15
C VAL A 41 -0.57 -9.62 11.61
N GLN A 42 -1.66 -9.38 12.33
CA GLN A 42 -1.98 -8.09 12.95
C GLN A 42 -2.32 -8.32 14.42
N ASN A 43 -1.70 -7.54 15.31
CA ASN A 43 -1.85 -7.65 16.75
C ASN A 43 -1.69 -9.09 17.27
N GLY A 44 -0.69 -9.82 16.75
CA GLY A 44 -0.39 -11.20 17.12
C GLY A 44 -1.31 -12.26 16.52
N GLY A 45 -2.37 -11.90 15.80
CA GLY A 45 -3.31 -12.83 15.17
C GLY A 45 -3.12 -12.93 13.66
N LYS A 46 -3.25 -14.15 13.11
CA LYS A 46 -3.23 -14.38 11.66
C LYS A 46 -4.50 -13.83 11.01
N VAL A 47 -4.33 -12.90 10.07
CA VAL A 47 -5.41 -12.26 9.32
C VAL A 47 -5.64 -12.92 7.98
N ALA A 48 -4.58 -13.20 7.23
CA ALA A 48 -4.65 -13.78 5.89
C ALA A 48 -3.40 -14.58 5.55
N THR A 49 -3.51 -15.45 4.56
CA THR A 49 -2.37 -16.14 3.93
C THR A 49 -2.58 -16.12 2.43
N TYR A 50 -1.52 -15.78 1.69
CA TYR A 50 -1.53 -15.65 0.24
C TYR A 50 -0.43 -16.52 -0.38
N PRO A 51 -0.65 -17.16 -1.53
CA PRO A 51 0.42 -17.75 -2.29
C PRO A 51 1.29 -16.66 -2.91
N VAL A 52 2.60 -16.88 -2.98
CA VAL A 52 3.57 -15.94 -3.58
C VAL A 52 4.54 -16.68 -4.48
N SER A 53 5.38 -15.93 -5.20
CA SER A 53 6.58 -16.44 -5.85
C SER A 53 7.80 -15.65 -5.41
N THR A 54 8.80 -16.33 -4.88
CA THR A 54 10.14 -15.78 -4.62
C THR A 54 11.08 -16.09 -5.77
N SER A 55 12.35 -15.71 -5.64
CA SER A 55 13.33 -15.91 -6.70
C SER A 55 13.55 -17.37 -7.09
N MET A 56 13.62 -17.62 -8.39
CA MET A 56 14.09 -18.90 -8.97
C MET A 56 15.60 -19.10 -8.84
N PHE A 57 16.36 -18.04 -8.55
CA PHE A 57 17.82 -18.06 -8.39
C PHE A 57 18.27 -18.20 -6.92
N GLY A 58 17.33 -18.51 -6.00
CA GLY A 58 17.60 -18.72 -4.59
C GLY A 58 17.53 -17.45 -3.76
N VAL A 59 18.24 -17.47 -2.61
CA VAL A 59 18.18 -16.43 -1.57
C VAL A 59 19.50 -15.70 -1.41
N GLY A 60 19.44 -14.45 -0.91
CA GLY A 60 20.60 -13.61 -0.65
C GLY A 60 20.38 -12.15 -1.07
N ASP A 61 21.32 -11.27 -0.70
CA ASP A 61 21.25 -9.83 -0.97
C ASP A 61 22.51 -9.29 -1.66
N TYR A 62 23.00 -10.01 -2.67
CA TYR A 62 24.19 -9.63 -3.42
C TYR A 62 23.83 -8.78 -4.63
N TRP A 63 24.67 -7.77 -4.93
CA TRP A 63 24.56 -6.98 -6.15
C TRP A 63 24.68 -7.84 -7.41
N GLY A 64 23.88 -7.52 -8.42
CA GLY A 64 23.85 -8.28 -9.68
C GLY A 64 23.26 -9.69 -9.58
N ARG A 65 22.93 -10.17 -8.38
CA ARG A 65 22.24 -11.44 -8.18
C ARG A 65 20.73 -11.21 -8.10
N MET A 66 19.99 -12.04 -8.78
CA MET A 66 18.52 -11.97 -8.83
C MET A 66 17.90 -12.82 -7.71
N THR A 67 18.45 -12.74 -6.49
CA THR A 67 18.08 -13.54 -5.33
C THR A 67 17.12 -12.77 -4.42
N THR A 68 16.27 -13.48 -3.67
CA THR A 68 15.40 -12.90 -2.64
C THR A 68 16.16 -12.77 -1.32
N PRO A 69 16.25 -11.58 -0.71
CA PRO A 69 16.92 -11.40 0.58
C PRO A 69 16.15 -12.12 1.70
N LEU A 70 16.88 -12.62 2.71
CA LEU A 70 16.30 -13.19 3.92
C LEU A 70 16.40 -12.21 5.09
N GLY A 71 15.71 -12.55 6.19
CA GLY A 71 15.77 -11.81 7.45
C GLY A 71 14.66 -10.79 7.61
N TYR A 72 14.91 -9.77 8.44
CA TYR A 72 13.94 -8.72 8.75
C TYR A 72 14.11 -7.51 7.84
N LEU A 73 13.00 -7.07 7.28
CA LEU A 73 12.86 -5.90 6.44
C LEU A 73 11.69 -5.04 6.96
N ALA A 74 11.56 -3.83 6.45
CA ALA A 74 10.40 -2.97 6.70
C ALA A 74 9.80 -2.50 5.38
N VAL A 75 8.49 -2.24 5.39
CA VAL A 75 7.83 -1.54 4.29
C VAL A 75 8.30 -0.08 4.29
N GLU A 76 9.10 0.31 3.32
CA GLU A 76 9.63 1.67 3.23
C GLU A 76 8.73 2.59 2.43
N LYS A 77 8.18 2.10 1.31
CA LYS A 77 7.29 2.88 0.44
C LYS A 77 6.18 2.01 -0.15
N LYS A 78 5.06 2.65 -0.42
CA LYS A 78 3.91 2.05 -1.09
C LYS A 78 3.56 2.89 -2.33
N ILE A 79 3.39 2.25 -3.49
CA ILE A 79 3.14 2.93 -4.77
C ILE A 79 1.98 2.25 -5.48
N GLY A 80 1.11 3.05 -6.08
CA GLY A 80 0.01 2.56 -6.92
C GLY A 80 -1.34 2.48 -6.21
N GLY A 81 -1.54 3.12 -5.04
CA GLY A 81 -2.80 3.08 -4.28
C GLY A 81 -4.03 3.47 -5.13
N ASN A 82 -3.89 4.48 -5.98
CA ASN A 82 -4.97 4.97 -6.85
C ASN A 82 -4.93 4.38 -8.28
N ALA A 83 -3.98 3.48 -8.58
CA ALA A 83 -3.89 2.86 -9.88
C ALA A 83 -4.88 1.70 -10.01
N PRO A 84 -5.43 1.43 -11.21
CA PRO A 84 -6.28 0.27 -11.42
C PRO A 84 -5.53 -1.05 -11.20
N THR A 85 -6.26 -2.12 -10.89
CA THR A 85 -5.70 -3.47 -10.86
C THR A 85 -5.17 -3.83 -12.25
N GLY A 86 -3.97 -4.39 -12.32
CA GLY A 86 -3.28 -4.66 -13.58
C GLY A 86 -2.45 -3.48 -14.12
N ALA A 87 -2.48 -2.29 -13.48
CA ALA A 87 -1.67 -1.14 -13.88
C ALA A 87 -0.18 -1.50 -13.97
N VAL A 88 0.45 -1.24 -15.10
CA VAL A 88 1.87 -1.54 -15.35
C VAL A 88 2.73 -0.40 -14.82
N PHE A 89 3.79 -0.76 -14.09
CA PHE A 89 4.77 0.20 -13.59
C PHE A 89 6.13 0.02 -14.27
N HIS A 90 6.67 1.12 -14.79
CA HIS A 90 8.06 1.22 -15.23
C HIS A 90 8.79 2.28 -14.39
N LYS A 91 9.95 1.92 -13.83
CA LYS A 91 10.71 2.80 -12.92
C LYS A 91 9.82 3.38 -11.81
N ARG A 92 8.87 2.57 -11.30
CA ARG A 92 7.92 2.89 -10.22
C ARG A 92 6.88 3.96 -10.56
N ARG A 93 6.68 4.25 -11.85
CA ARG A 93 5.62 5.14 -12.36
C ARG A 93 4.63 4.34 -13.19
N PHE A 94 3.33 4.63 -13.03
CA PHE A 94 2.29 4.05 -13.87
C PHE A 94 2.49 4.48 -15.32
N THR A 95 2.45 3.53 -16.24
CA THR A 95 2.71 3.76 -17.67
C THR A 95 1.46 4.12 -18.48
N GLY A 96 0.26 4.01 -17.87
CA GLY A 96 -1.02 4.09 -18.57
C GLY A 96 -1.54 2.74 -19.06
N GLU A 97 -0.68 1.72 -19.14
CA GLU A 97 -1.04 0.37 -19.57
C GLU A 97 -1.65 -0.45 -18.44
N VAL A 98 -2.65 -1.28 -18.75
CA VAL A 98 -3.27 -2.23 -17.82
C VAL A 98 -3.26 -3.62 -18.43
N LEU A 99 -2.67 -4.59 -17.73
CA LEU A 99 -2.59 -5.99 -18.14
C LEU A 99 -3.58 -6.85 -17.35
N GLN A 100 -4.22 -7.77 -18.07
CA GLN A 100 -5.08 -8.79 -17.47
C GLN A 100 -4.23 -9.94 -16.86
N PRO A 101 -4.76 -10.68 -15.87
CA PRO A 101 -4.12 -11.89 -15.38
C PRO A 101 -3.80 -12.86 -16.52
N ASN A 102 -2.58 -13.39 -16.51
CA ASN A 102 -2.04 -14.30 -17.51
C ASN A 102 -1.97 -13.75 -18.94
N ALA A 103 -1.93 -12.43 -19.10
CA ALA A 103 -1.61 -11.80 -20.37
C ALA A 103 -0.28 -12.35 -20.92
N PRO A 104 -0.21 -12.74 -22.20
CA PRO A 104 1.01 -13.29 -22.80
C PRO A 104 2.12 -12.25 -22.90
N GLY A 105 3.36 -12.73 -23.01
CA GLY A 105 4.53 -11.89 -23.26
C GLY A 105 5.33 -11.58 -22.00
N ARG A 106 5.60 -10.29 -21.74
CA ARG A 106 6.49 -9.82 -20.65
C ARG A 106 5.86 -9.93 -19.27
N ASP A 107 6.71 -9.90 -18.24
CA ASP A 107 6.32 -9.95 -16.83
C ASP A 107 6.72 -8.66 -16.09
N PRO A 108 6.06 -7.53 -16.35
CA PRO A 108 6.32 -6.29 -15.64
C PRO A 108 5.77 -6.31 -14.21
N VAL A 109 6.23 -5.37 -13.40
CA VAL A 109 5.61 -5.05 -12.11
C VAL A 109 4.24 -4.44 -12.37
N ILE A 110 3.18 -5.02 -11.79
CA ILE A 110 1.81 -4.52 -11.98
C ILE A 110 1.07 -4.33 -10.65
N THR A 111 -0.07 -3.65 -10.72
CA THR A 111 -1.09 -3.48 -9.68
C THR A 111 -0.67 -2.63 -8.49
N ARG A 112 0.32 -3.06 -7.72
CA ARG A 112 0.82 -2.37 -6.50
C ARG A 112 2.30 -2.66 -6.33
N ILE A 113 3.01 -1.73 -5.69
CA ILE A 113 4.38 -1.90 -5.24
C ILE A 113 4.43 -1.63 -3.73
N ILE A 114 4.85 -2.62 -2.97
CA ILE A 114 5.25 -2.50 -1.57
C ILE A 114 6.77 -2.65 -1.56
N TRP A 115 7.50 -1.55 -1.37
CA TRP A 115 8.96 -1.50 -1.49
C TRP A 115 9.61 -1.74 -0.14
N LEU A 116 10.51 -2.69 -0.08
CA LEU A 116 11.11 -3.18 1.16
C LEU A 116 12.50 -2.58 1.38
N ARG A 117 12.79 -2.23 2.64
CA ARG A 117 14.12 -1.84 3.13
C ARG A 117 14.61 -2.91 4.11
N GLY A 118 15.86 -3.34 3.96
CA GLY A 118 16.53 -4.24 4.90
C GLY A 118 16.76 -3.58 6.25
N LEU A 119 16.65 -4.36 7.32
CA LEU A 119 16.90 -3.95 8.70
C LEU A 119 18.19 -4.56 9.26
N GLU A 120 18.82 -5.48 8.52
CA GLU A 120 19.98 -6.26 8.95
C GLU A 120 21.12 -6.13 7.91
N ALA A 121 22.35 -6.35 8.32
CA ALA A 121 23.50 -6.29 7.41
C ALA A 121 23.37 -7.25 6.21
N GLN A 122 22.78 -8.43 6.43
CA GLN A 122 22.59 -9.46 5.40
C GLN A 122 21.54 -9.10 4.34
N ASN A 123 20.76 -8.03 4.51
CA ASN A 123 19.73 -7.57 3.57
C ASN A 123 19.77 -6.04 3.36
N ALA A 124 20.88 -5.40 3.69
CA ALA A 124 21.05 -3.95 3.64
C ALA A 124 20.86 -3.35 2.24
N HIS A 125 21.08 -4.13 1.17
CA HIS A 125 20.95 -3.67 -0.22
C HIS A 125 19.52 -3.81 -0.78
N ALA A 126 18.60 -4.44 -0.04
CA ALA A 126 17.25 -4.78 -0.55
C ALA A 126 16.52 -3.55 -1.14
N PHE A 127 16.62 -2.38 -0.50
CA PHE A 127 15.98 -1.16 -1.00
C PHE A 127 16.59 -0.68 -2.32
N GLN A 128 17.91 -0.58 -2.40
CA GLN A 128 18.62 -0.12 -3.61
C GLN A 128 18.47 -1.12 -4.75
N ARG A 129 18.45 -2.43 -4.46
CA ARG A 129 18.19 -3.49 -5.42
C ARG A 129 16.75 -3.50 -5.93
N GLY A 130 15.83 -2.73 -5.31
CA GLY A 130 14.44 -2.68 -5.73
C GLY A 130 13.67 -3.96 -5.39
N ILE A 131 13.83 -4.49 -4.17
CA ILE A 131 13.07 -5.64 -3.71
C ILE A 131 11.66 -5.18 -3.32
N TYR A 132 10.66 -5.71 -4.05
CA TYR A 132 9.24 -5.38 -3.90
C TYR A 132 8.41 -6.61 -3.56
N ILE A 133 7.27 -6.38 -2.89
CA ILE A 133 6.09 -7.24 -3.01
C ILE A 133 5.19 -6.55 -4.04
N HIS A 134 4.82 -7.26 -5.12
CA HIS A 134 4.09 -6.66 -6.24
C HIS A 134 3.22 -7.67 -6.99
N GLY A 135 2.29 -7.17 -7.80
CA GLY A 135 1.50 -8.01 -8.70
C GLY A 135 2.28 -8.43 -9.94
N THR A 136 1.90 -9.55 -10.52
CA THR A 136 2.43 -10.07 -11.78
C THR A 136 1.30 -10.45 -12.74
N PRO A 137 1.43 -10.23 -14.05
CA PRO A 137 0.51 -10.83 -15.02
C PRO A 137 0.66 -12.36 -15.11
N GLN A 138 1.82 -12.92 -14.72
CA GLN A 138 2.07 -14.37 -14.78
C GLN A 138 1.53 -15.10 -13.55
N GLU A 139 0.23 -14.97 -13.26
CA GLU A 139 -0.39 -15.52 -12.04
C GLU A 139 -0.32 -17.05 -11.95
N LYS A 140 -0.23 -17.76 -13.09
CA LYS A 140 -0.01 -19.22 -13.13
C LYS A 140 1.32 -19.67 -12.52
N SER A 141 2.29 -18.77 -12.37
CA SER A 141 3.58 -19.05 -11.74
C SER A 141 3.58 -18.90 -10.21
N ILE A 142 2.52 -18.34 -9.62
CA ILE A 142 2.40 -18.13 -8.18
C ILE A 142 2.30 -19.47 -7.45
N GLY A 143 3.00 -19.60 -6.32
CA GLY A 143 3.11 -20.83 -5.53
C GLY A 143 4.39 -21.63 -5.79
N ARG A 144 5.27 -21.16 -6.67
CA ARG A 144 6.57 -21.75 -6.95
C ARG A 144 7.64 -20.65 -7.12
N PRO A 145 8.94 -20.94 -6.91
CA PRO A 145 10.01 -19.99 -7.21
C PRO A 145 10.02 -19.65 -8.70
N ALA A 146 9.79 -18.39 -9.05
CA ALA A 146 9.70 -17.96 -10.45
C ALA A 146 10.07 -16.48 -10.66
N SER A 147 10.41 -15.71 -9.60
CA SER A 147 10.77 -14.29 -9.72
C SER A 147 12.28 -14.09 -9.95
N TYR A 148 12.65 -12.83 -10.14
CA TYR A 148 14.02 -12.35 -10.27
C TYR A 148 14.47 -11.58 -9.03
N GLY A 149 14.00 -11.98 -7.83
CA GLY A 149 14.37 -11.39 -6.54
C GLY A 149 13.21 -10.81 -5.76
N CYS A 150 12.25 -10.20 -6.41
CA CYS A 150 11.03 -9.68 -5.80
C CYS A 150 10.07 -10.78 -5.35
N ILE A 151 9.09 -10.42 -4.53
CA ILE A 151 8.00 -11.29 -4.10
C ILE A 151 6.78 -10.99 -4.97
N ARG A 152 6.40 -11.93 -5.85
CA ARG A 152 5.27 -11.78 -6.75
C ARG A 152 4.00 -12.34 -6.13
N MET A 153 2.88 -11.67 -6.38
CA MET A 153 1.55 -12.05 -5.93
C MET A 153 0.54 -11.94 -7.08
N LYS A 154 -0.61 -12.59 -6.94
CA LYS A 154 -1.77 -12.30 -7.80
C LYS A 154 -2.19 -10.85 -7.61
N SER A 155 -2.75 -10.25 -8.64
CA SER A 155 -3.19 -8.85 -8.62
C SER A 155 -4.20 -8.55 -7.52
N THR A 156 -5.19 -9.42 -7.33
CA THR A 156 -6.19 -9.31 -6.25
C THR A 156 -5.57 -9.40 -4.86
N ASP A 157 -4.60 -10.31 -4.71
CA ASP A 157 -3.97 -10.58 -3.41
C ASP A 157 -3.05 -9.45 -2.98
N VAL A 158 -2.24 -8.90 -3.91
CA VAL A 158 -1.37 -7.76 -3.60
C VAL A 158 -2.17 -6.49 -3.34
N ALA A 159 -3.31 -6.28 -4.01
CA ALA A 159 -4.20 -5.17 -3.72
C ALA A 159 -4.76 -5.27 -2.29
N ALA A 160 -5.28 -6.44 -1.92
CA ALA A 160 -5.80 -6.69 -0.56
C ALA A 160 -4.71 -6.59 0.52
N LEU A 161 -3.50 -7.03 0.24
CA LEU A 161 -2.35 -6.88 1.14
C LEU A 161 -1.96 -5.39 1.28
N TYR A 162 -1.89 -4.68 0.15
CA TYR A 162 -1.52 -3.27 0.10
C TYR A 162 -2.40 -2.41 1.01
N ASP A 163 -3.72 -2.63 0.99
CA ASP A 163 -4.65 -1.83 1.78
C ASP A 163 -4.51 -2.07 3.29
N ARG A 164 -4.00 -3.24 3.71
CA ARG A 164 -3.89 -3.65 5.11
C ARG A 164 -2.52 -3.39 5.73
N VAL A 165 -1.47 -3.32 4.93
CA VAL A 165 -0.09 -3.20 5.42
C VAL A 165 0.34 -1.74 5.37
N PRO A 166 0.61 -1.08 6.52
CA PRO A 166 1.09 0.29 6.55
C PRO A 166 2.57 0.38 6.15
N VAL A 167 3.02 1.60 5.84
CA VAL A 167 4.44 1.94 5.82
C VAL A 167 5.01 1.72 7.23
N GLY A 168 6.22 1.19 7.33
CA GLY A 168 6.85 0.77 8.58
C GLY A 168 6.52 -0.66 9.03
N ALA A 169 5.54 -1.35 8.41
CA ALA A 169 5.21 -2.73 8.78
C ALA A 169 6.44 -3.65 8.70
N LEU A 170 6.60 -4.51 9.71
CA LEU A 170 7.69 -5.48 9.76
C LEU A 170 7.45 -6.59 8.72
N VAL A 171 8.50 -6.91 7.95
CA VAL A 171 8.48 -8.00 6.98
C VAL A 171 9.59 -8.98 7.32
N GLN A 172 9.25 -10.23 7.57
CA GLN A 172 10.22 -11.31 7.76
C GLN A 172 10.21 -12.22 6.53
N ILE A 173 11.36 -12.44 5.91
CA ILE A 173 11.53 -13.43 4.85
C ILE A 173 12.39 -14.57 5.40
N THR A 174 11.82 -15.76 5.48
CA THR A 174 12.45 -16.93 6.09
C THR A 174 12.56 -18.10 5.10
N PRO A 175 13.63 -18.89 5.15
CA PRO A 175 13.73 -20.15 4.39
C PRO A 175 12.82 -21.25 4.97
N GLU A 176 12.35 -21.09 6.22
CA GLU A 176 11.58 -22.07 6.96
C GLU A 176 10.09 -22.06 6.61
N HIS A 177 9.34 -23.03 7.14
CA HIS A 177 7.88 -23.04 7.06
C HIS A 177 7.25 -21.84 7.78
N LEU A 178 6.07 -21.42 7.33
CA LEU A 178 5.28 -20.44 8.06
C LEU A 178 4.99 -20.91 9.50
N PRO A 179 5.12 -20.03 10.50
CA PRO A 179 4.79 -20.38 11.88
C PRO A 179 3.28 -20.64 12.03
N LYS A 180 2.94 -21.48 13.01
CA LYS A 180 1.55 -21.68 13.42
C LYS A 180 1.10 -20.49 14.27
N VAL A 181 0.31 -19.59 13.70
CA VAL A 181 -0.25 -18.42 14.39
C VAL A 181 -1.77 -18.60 14.49
N ALA A 182 -2.32 -18.38 15.68
CA ALA A 182 -3.76 -18.41 15.89
C ALA A 182 -4.46 -17.38 14.99
N LYS A 183 -5.66 -17.69 14.53
CA LYS A 183 -6.46 -16.77 13.72
C LYS A 183 -6.84 -15.56 14.56
N ALA A 184 -6.71 -14.36 13.98
CA ALA A 184 -7.21 -13.15 14.63
C ALA A 184 -8.69 -13.28 14.96
N PRO A 185 -9.16 -12.82 16.12
CA PRO A 185 -10.59 -12.75 16.41
C PRO A 185 -11.27 -11.97 15.28
N ARG A 186 -12.41 -12.48 14.80
CA ARG A 186 -13.21 -11.72 13.83
C ARG A 186 -13.68 -10.46 14.57
N SER A 187 -13.24 -9.27 14.15
CA SER A 187 -13.79 -8.02 14.66
C SER A 187 -15.29 -8.04 14.44
N GLN A 188 -16.05 -8.13 15.53
CA GLN A 188 -17.50 -7.91 15.47
C GLN A 188 -17.68 -6.48 14.97
N PRO A 189 -18.60 -6.22 14.02
CA PRO A 189 -18.97 -4.84 13.71
C PRO A 189 -19.36 -4.19 15.04
N ALA A 190 -18.84 -3.00 15.30
CA ALA A 190 -19.17 -2.24 16.50
C ALA A 190 -20.69 -2.28 16.65
N SER A 191 -21.17 -2.92 17.72
CA SER A 191 -22.58 -2.94 18.02
C SER A 191 -22.93 -1.45 18.22
N THR A 192 -23.76 -0.93 17.35
CA THR A 192 -24.42 0.36 17.54
C THR A 192 -25.06 0.32 18.91
N PHE A 193 -24.49 1.06 19.85
CA PHE A 193 -25.16 1.33 21.10
C PHE A 193 -26.47 2.03 20.73
N VAL A 194 -27.56 1.27 20.75
CA VAL A 194 -28.91 1.83 20.72
C VAL A 194 -29.06 2.60 22.01
N THR A 195 -28.85 3.91 21.94
CA THR A 195 -29.16 4.82 23.03
C THR A 195 -30.65 4.66 23.32
N ALA A 196 -30.96 4.05 24.47
CA ALA A 196 -32.33 3.92 24.96
C ALA A 196 -32.97 5.27 24.97
N SER A 197 -34.03 5.44 24.20
CA SER A 197 -34.85 6.61 24.08
C SER A 197 -35.44 6.97 25.46
N ALA A 198 -35.03 8.08 26.02
CA ALA A 198 -35.68 8.68 27.12
C ALA A 198 -37.05 9.22 26.67
N LYS A 199 -38.09 8.82 27.37
CA LYS A 199 -39.50 9.15 27.18
C LYS A 199 -39.71 10.68 27.21
N PRO A 200 -40.46 11.29 26.28
CA PRO A 200 -40.74 12.72 26.33
C PRO A 200 -41.79 13.00 27.42
N GLN A 201 -41.48 13.94 28.31
CA GLN A 201 -42.48 14.57 29.13
C GLN A 201 -43.17 15.68 28.33
N THR A 202 -44.49 15.59 28.26
CA THR A 202 -45.43 16.58 27.77
C THR A 202 -45.41 17.83 28.61
N GLN A 203 -45.27 19.01 27.98
CA GLN A 203 -45.83 20.28 28.42
C GLN A 203 -46.16 21.13 27.19
N ASP A 204 -47.45 21.33 26.95
CA ASP A 204 -48.08 22.37 26.15
C ASP A 204 -48.40 23.56 27.07
N PRO A 205 -48.85 24.74 26.58
CA PRO A 205 -48.96 25.24 25.21
C PRO A 205 -48.59 26.75 25.03
N ALA A 206 -48.69 27.19 23.81
CA ALA A 206 -49.28 28.46 23.33
C ALA A 206 -48.44 29.50 22.63
N ILE A 207 -48.93 29.79 21.42
CA ILE A 207 -49.07 31.08 20.70
C ILE A 207 -47.85 31.58 19.91
N SER A 208 -47.88 31.75 18.63
CA SER A 208 -48.59 32.47 17.63
C SER A 208 -47.71 32.68 16.39
N ALA A 209 -48.28 32.40 15.27
CA ALA A 209 -48.17 32.89 13.89
C ALA A 209 -47.03 33.84 13.48
N SER A 210 -46.36 33.49 12.38
CA SER A 210 -46.50 34.23 11.09
C SER A 210 -45.77 33.48 9.97
N ALA A 211 -46.46 33.47 8.83
CA ALA A 211 -46.04 32.84 7.57
C ALA A 211 -44.98 33.66 6.83
N SER A 212 -44.12 32.99 6.11
CA SER A 212 -43.78 33.41 4.72
C SER A 212 -43.16 32.24 3.97
N ASP A 213 -43.82 31.95 2.93
CA ASP A 213 -43.66 31.07 1.81
C ASP A 213 -42.37 31.41 1.02
N ASP A 214 -41.56 30.42 0.67
CA ASP A 214 -40.70 30.51 -0.54
C ASP A 214 -40.36 29.10 -0.99
N THR A 215 -41.26 28.55 -1.78
CA THR A 215 -41.04 27.39 -2.60
C THR A 215 -40.23 27.80 -3.86
N LEU A 216 -38.93 27.48 -3.91
CA LEU A 216 -38.17 27.52 -5.15
C LEU A 216 -38.04 26.12 -5.75
N SER A 217 -38.68 26.02 -6.89
CA SER A 217 -38.92 24.87 -7.74
C SER A 217 -37.65 24.16 -8.23
N VAL A 218 -37.70 22.82 -8.21
CA VAL A 218 -36.68 21.84 -8.68
C VAL A 218 -36.46 21.89 -10.22
N GLU A 219 -37.07 22.84 -10.93
CA GLU A 219 -37.04 22.90 -12.41
C GLU A 219 -35.87 23.70 -13.00
N GLN A 220 -35.09 24.42 -12.20
CA GLN A 220 -33.96 25.21 -12.74
C GLN A 220 -32.62 24.43 -12.80
N MET A 221 -32.52 23.25 -12.25
CA MET A 221 -31.27 22.43 -12.32
C MET A 221 -31.18 21.54 -13.58
N ARG A 222 -32.22 21.45 -14.42
CA ARG A 222 -32.22 20.62 -15.62
C ARG A 222 -31.75 21.34 -16.91
N LYS A 223 -31.59 22.64 -16.91
CA LYS A 223 -31.20 23.39 -18.12
C LYS A 223 -29.72 23.76 -18.22
N GLY A 224 -28.90 23.49 -17.21
CA GLY A 224 -27.45 23.73 -17.25
C GLY A 224 -26.59 22.62 -17.86
N GLY A 225 -27.12 21.40 -18.02
CA GLY A 225 -26.36 20.24 -18.47
C GLY A 225 -26.23 20.03 -19.99
N ALA A 226 -27.05 20.71 -20.79
CA ALA A 226 -27.12 20.46 -22.23
C ALA A 226 -26.17 21.32 -23.08
N LEU A 227 -25.61 22.40 -22.53
CA LEU A 227 -24.74 23.31 -23.29
C LEU A 227 -23.24 22.93 -23.25
N ALA A 228 -22.82 22.05 -22.34
CA ALA A 228 -21.42 21.60 -22.24
C ALA A 228 -21.06 20.46 -23.20
N ALA A 229 -22.04 19.72 -23.68
CA ALA A 229 -21.81 18.55 -24.57
C ALA A 229 -21.68 18.92 -26.07
N GLN A 230 -22.09 20.15 -26.50
CA GLN A 230 -22.00 20.57 -27.90
C GLN A 230 -20.69 21.27 -28.27
N ARG A 231 -19.86 21.68 -27.31
CA ARG A 231 -18.57 22.33 -27.63
C ARG A 231 -17.40 21.35 -27.80
N ALA A 232 -17.56 20.07 -27.50
CA ALA A 232 -16.53 19.07 -27.67
C ALA A 232 -16.49 18.37 -29.05
N LYS A 233 -17.48 18.63 -29.92
CA LYS A 233 -17.57 18.02 -31.29
C LYS A 233 -17.14 18.92 -32.43
N ALA A 234 -16.62 20.12 -32.16
CA ALA A 234 -16.24 21.10 -33.23
C ALA A 234 -14.73 21.37 -33.29
N LYS A 235 -13.88 20.44 -32.80
CA LYS A 235 -12.42 20.47 -33.01
C LYS A 235 -11.90 19.04 -33.19
N LEU A 236 -12.15 18.51 -34.36
CA LEU A 236 -11.39 17.46 -35.03
C LEU A 236 -11.26 17.89 -36.49
#